data_c08680c1060b842f8e42605ea24dac96
#
_entry.id   c08680c1060b842f8e42605ea24dac96
#
_cell.length_a   1.000
_cell.length_b   1.000
_cell.length_c   1.000
_cell.angle_alpha   90.00
_cell.angle_beta   90.00
_cell.angle_gamma   90.00
#
_symmetry.space_group_name_H-M   'P 1'
#
loop_
_entity.id
_entity.type
_entity.pdbx_description
1 polymer ?
#
loop_
_entity_poly.entity_id
_entity_poly.type
_entity_poly.pdbx_seq_one_letter_code
_entity_poly.pdbx_strand_id
1 'polypeptide(L)' 'MNNLKPLVNDKPLWGAFQEELDKRLTETHRAMEQTDSANSLYRLQGQATALRKLKQLREYVNA' A
#
# COMPACT_ATOMS: atom_id res chain seq x y z
N MET A 1 -4.53 -10.10 14.89
CA MET A 1 -5.20 -9.55 13.69
C MET A 1 -6.17 -10.52 13.03
N ASN A 2 -6.76 -11.39 13.84
CA ASN A 2 -7.63 -12.45 13.33
C ASN A 2 -8.90 -11.90 12.69
N ASN A 3 -9.33 -10.71 13.10
CA ASN A 3 -10.52 -10.06 12.53
C ASN A 3 -10.32 -9.59 11.09
N LEU A 4 -9.10 -9.61 10.56
CA LEU A 4 -8.81 -9.24 9.18
C LEU A 4 -8.74 -10.45 8.24
N LYS A 5 -8.80 -11.67 8.77
CA LYS A 5 -8.75 -12.87 7.92
C LYS A 5 -9.86 -12.90 6.86
N PRO A 6 -11.11 -12.53 7.16
CA PRO A 6 -12.14 -12.53 6.11
C PRO A 6 -11.80 -11.61 4.93
N LEU A 7 -11.16 -10.46 5.18
CA LEU A 7 -10.77 -9.54 4.12
C LEU A 7 -9.66 -10.12 3.26
N VAL A 8 -8.57 -10.60 3.88
CA VAL A 8 -7.39 -11.02 3.12
C VAL A 8 -7.58 -12.37 2.44
N ASN A 9 -8.54 -13.17 2.89
CA ASN A 9 -8.82 -14.48 2.32
C ASN A 9 -10.02 -14.49 1.38
N ASP A 10 -10.72 -13.37 1.23
CA ASP A 10 -11.76 -13.19 0.23
C ASP A 10 -11.09 -12.72 -1.06
N LYS A 11 -11.01 -13.58 -2.06
CA LYS A 11 -10.26 -13.29 -3.28
C LYS A 11 -10.74 -12.03 -4.01
N PRO A 12 -12.06 -11.83 -4.24
CA PRO A 12 -12.50 -10.60 -4.89
C PRO A 12 -12.20 -9.34 -4.10
N LEU A 13 -12.45 -9.36 -2.78
CA LEU A 13 -12.17 -8.20 -1.94
C LEU A 13 -10.68 -7.91 -1.84
N TRP A 14 -9.87 -8.94 -1.64
CA TRP A 14 -8.43 -8.77 -1.56
C TRP A 14 -7.85 -8.26 -2.87
N GLY A 15 -8.36 -8.77 -4.01
CA GLY A 15 -7.94 -8.31 -5.33
C GLY A 15 -8.26 -6.85 -5.55
N ALA A 16 -9.48 -6.42 -5.20
CA ALA A 16 -9.87 -5.02 -5.31
C ALA A 16 -9.02 -4.11 -4.43
N PHE A 17 -8.72 -4.57 -3.21
CA PHE A 17 -7.87 -3.83 -2.29
C PHE A 17 -6.44 -3.67 -2.85
N GLN A 18 -5.88 -4.75 -3.41
CA GLN A 18 -4.56 -4.72 -4.03
C GLN A 18 -4.52 -3.74 -5.21
N GLU A 19 -5.56 -3.72 -6.04
CA GLU A 19 -5.64 -2.79 -7.17
C GLU A 19 -5.63 -1.34 -6.67
N GLU A 20 -6.36 -1.05 -5.60
CA GLU A 20 -6.38 0.31 -5.04
C GLU A 20 -5.02 0.68 -4.48
N LEU A 21 -4.33 -0.24 -3.82
CA LEU A 21 -2.98 0.00 -3.30
C LEU A 21 -1.99 0.26 -4.43
N ASP A 22 -2.07 -0.50 -5.52
CA ASP A 22 -1.21 -0.30 -6.69
C ASP A 22 -1.44 1.06 -7.32
N LYS A 23 -2.70 1.49 -7.42
CA LYS A 23 -3.04 2.82 -7.93
C LYS A 23 -2.41 3.91 -7.07
N ARG A 24 -2.55 3.79 -5.75
CA ARG A 24 -1.98 4.77 -4.81
C ARG A 24 -0.46 4.79 -4.86
N LEU A 25 0.17 3.61 -5.01
CA LEU A 25 1.62 3.54 -5.18
C LEU A 25 2.08 4.24 -6.45
N THR A 26 1.37 4.02 -7.56
CA THR A 26 1.70 4.68 -8.82
C THR A 26 1.60 6.21 -8.69
N GLU A 27 0.55 6.70 -8.04
CA GLU A 27 0.36 8.12 -7.80
C GLU A 27 1.48 8.69 -6.90
N THR A 28 1.85 7.94 -5.86
CA THR A 28 2.92 8.35 -4.93
C THR A 28 4.25 8.42 -5.65
N HIS A 29 4.58 7.42 -6.47
CA HIS A 29 5.83 7.41 -7.24
C HIS A 29 5.88 8.56 -8.24
N ARG A 30 4.75 8.87 -8.88
CA ARG A 30 4.67 10.01 -9.80
C ARG A 30 4.91 11.33 -9.07
N ALA A 31 4.33 11.47 -7.88
CA ALA A 31 4.56 12.67 -7.06
C ALA A 31 6.03 12.79 -6.64
N MET A 32 6.67 11.65 -6.34
CA MET A 32 8.10 11.64 -6.01
C MET A 32 8.96 12.13 -7.16
N GLU A 33 8.60 11.78 -8.39
CA GLU A 33 9.33 12.22 -9.58
C GLU A 33 9.17 13.71 -9.82
N GLN A 34 8.07 14.31 -9.37
CA GLN A 34 7.75 15.70 -9.64
C GLN A 34 8.17 16.66 -8.51
N THR A 35 8.59 16.15 -7.37
CA THR A 35 8.94 17.02 -6.24
C THR A 35 10.42 17.37 -6.25
N ASP A 36 10.74 18.63 -5.97
CA ASP A 36 12.12 19.12 -5.77
C ASP A 36 12.41 19.39 -4.29
N SER A 37 11.45 19.14 -3.41
CA SER A 37 11.62 19.36 -1.98
C SER A 37 12.05 18.07 -1.28
N ALA A 38 13.17 18.12 -0.54
CA ALA A 38 13.65 16.98 0.22
C ALA A 38 12.61 16.53 1.26
N ASN A 39 11.97 17.48 1.95
CA ASN A 39 10.96 17.14 2.95
C ASN A 39 9.74 16.45 2.34
N SER A 40 9.28 16.93 1.19
CA SER A 40 8.17 16.30 0.47
C SER A 40 8.56 14.90 -0.01
N LEU A 41 9.79 14.74 -0.50
CA LEU A 41 10.27 13.44 -0.94
C LEU A 41 10.29 12.43 0.20
N TYR A 42 10.79 12.80 1.38
CA TYR A 42 10.80 11.92 2.54
C TYR A 42 9.39 11.50 2.95
N ARG A 43 8.45 12.45 2.92
CA ARG A 43 7.06 12.16 3.24
C ARG A 43 6.47 11.14 2.26
N LEU A 44 6.71 11.34 0.96
CA LEU A 44 6.22 10.43 -0.07
C LEU A 44 6.86 9.05 0.03
N GLN A 45 8.15 8.98 0.37
CA GLN A 45 8.81 7.71 0.61
C GLN A 45 8.17 6.95 1.76
N GLY A 46 7.79 7.66 2.84
CA GLY A 46 7.07 7.07 3.94
C GLY A 46 5.71 6.53 3.53
N GLN A 47 4.98 7.27 2.68
CA GLN A 47 3.70 6.81 2.15
C GLN A 47 3.87 5.55 1.30
N ALA A 48 4.87 5.52 0.42
CA ALA A 48 5.13 4.35 -0.42
C ALA A 48 5.49 3.13 0.43
N THR A 49 6.28 3.31 1.48
CA THR A 49 6.64 2.22 2.39
C THR A 49 5.40 1.67 3.09
N ALA A 50 4.53 2.55 3.58
CA ALA A 50 3.30 2.13 4.25
C ALA A 50 2.38 1.37 3.29
N LEU A 51 2.24 1.84 2.06
CA LEU A 51 1.41 1.16 1.05
C LEU A 51 1.96 -0.22 0.71
N ARG A 52 3.29 -0.35 0.59
CA ARG A 52 3.91 -1.65 0.34
C ARG A 52 3.68 -2.63 1.49
N LYS A 53 3.73 -2.13 2.73
CA LYS A 53 3.43 -2.97 3.90
C LYS A 53 1.99 -3.45 3.89
N LEU A 54 1.05 -2.60 3.48
CA LEU A 54 -0.35 -2.99 3.36
C LEU A 54 -0.54 -4.07 2.30
N LYS A 55 0.24 -4.07 1.22
CA LYS A 55 0.17 -5.12 0.21
C LYS A 55 0.59 -6.48 0.77
N GLN A 56 1.37 -6.51 1.85
CA GLN A 56 1.81 -7.72 2.51
C GLN A 56 0.90 -8.14 3.67
N LEU A 57 -0.21 -7.44 3.87
CA LEU A 57 -1.10 -7.66 5.01
C LEU A 57 -1.59 -9.12 5.08
N ARG A 58 -1.89 -9.73 3.93
CA ARG A 58 -2.36 -11.10 3.88
C ARG A 58 -1.36 -12.06 4.52
N GLU A 59 -0.07 -11.85 4.27
CA GLU A 59 0.98 -12.69 4.82
C GLU A 59 1.07 -12.54 6.34
N TYR A 60 0.95 -11.30 6.84
CA TYR A 60 0.97 -11.07 8.27
C TYR A 60 -0.23 -11.68 8.97
N VAL A 61 -1.42 -11.55 8.37
CA VAL A 61 -2.66 -12.03 8.99
C VAL A 61 -2.70 -13.55 9.01
N ASN A 62 -2.16 -14.21 7.99
CA ASN A 62 -2.16 -15.68 7.85
C ASN A 62 -0.90 -16.34 8.42
N ALA A 63 0.00 -15.57 8.97
CA ALA A 63 1.26 -16.11 9.53
C ALA A 63 1.04 -16.96 10.77
#